data_6698c867e3f822aa63113392b369fb56
#
_entry.id   6698c867e3f822aa63113392b369fb56
#
_cell.length_a   1.000
_cell.length_b   1.000
_cell.length_c   1.000
_cell.angle_alpha   90.00
_cell.angle_beta   90.00
_cell.angle_gamma   90.00
#
_symmetry.space_group_name_H-M   'P 1'
#
loop_
_entity.id
_entity.type
_entity.pdbx_description
1 polymer ?
#
loop_
_entity_poly.entity_id
_entity_poly.type
_entity_poly.pdbx_seq_one_letter_code
_entity_poly.pdbx_strand_id
1 'polypeptide(L)'
;MATGETGFDDVTFDLISVQYHSLKAGHDYGQYVRDAENAGQEEIAAFFRQVMEEDSNRAHRCHEFLRQLGGTDNTSPQQGSR
;
A
#
# COMPACT_ATOMS: atom_id res chain seq x y z
N MET A 1 -8.28 16.93 -12.84
CA MET A 1 -9.37 16.48 -13.07
C MET A 1 -9.86 15.75 -12.05
N ALA A 2 -10.81 15.90 -11.67
CA ALA A 2 -11.19 15.41 -10.53
C ALA A 2 -11.79 14.11 -10.60
N THR A 3 -12.66 13.85 -11.37
CA THR A 3 -13.27 12.61 -11.37
C THR A 3 -13.09 12.02 -12.65
N GLY A 4 -12.59 10.90 -12.75
CA GLY A 4 -12.46 10.24 -13.97
C GLY A 4 -13.58 9.33 -14.22
N GLU A 5 -13.35 8.34 -14.98
CA GLU A 5 -14.39 7.41 -15.36
C GLU A 5 -14.81 6.56 -14.20
N THR A 6 -14.05 6.55 -13.11
CA THR A 6 -14.38 5.73 -11.97
C THR A 6 -15.34 6.41 -11.00
N GLY A 7 -15.50 7.72 -11.11
CA GLY A 7 -16.33 8.45 -10.15
C GLY A 7 -15.61 8.92 -8.93
N PHE A 8 -14.32 8.62 -8.80
CA PHE A 8 -13.52 9.10 -7.68
C PHE A 8 -12.64 10.24 -8.12
N ASP A 9 -12.23 11.08 -7.19
CA ASP A 9 -11.19 12.06 -7.48
C ASP A 9 -9.96 11.33 -7.96
N ASP A 10 -9.24 11.93 -8.86
CA ASP A 10 -8.02 11.33 -9.40
C ASP A 10 -7.02 11.00 -8.31
N VAL A 11 -6.84 11.92 -7.36
CA VAL A 11 -5.88 11.69 -6.28
C VAL A 11 -6.31 10.50 -5.42
N THR A 12 -7.60 10.40 -5.11
CA THR A 12 -8.10 9.27 -4.33
C THR A 12 -7.86 7.96 -5.06
N PHE A 13 -8.16 7.93 -6.34
CA PHE A 13 -7.92 6.72 -7.13
C PHE A 13 -6.45 6.38 -7.15
N ASP A 14 -5.59 7.38 -7.31
CA ASP A 14 -4.14 7.15 -7.35
C ASP A 14 -3.66 6.53 -6.03
N LEU A 15 -4.15 7.03 -4.91
CA LEU A 15 -3.76 6.48 -3.61
C LEU A 15 -4.22 5.05 -3.45
N ILE A 16 -5.45 4.76 -3.88
CA ILE A 16 -5.96 3.40 -3.82
C ILE A 16 -5.09 2.47 -4.65
N SER A 17 -4.67 2.94 -5.81
CA SER A 17 -3.84 2.17 -6.71
C SER A 17 -2.49 1.87 -6.08
N VAL A 18 -1.85 2.88 -5.52
CA VAL A 18 -0.55 2.70 -4.87
C VAL A 18 -0.67 1.75 -3.69
N GLN A 19 -1.73 1.90 -2.90
CA GLN A 19 -1.94 1.02 -1.76
C GLN A 19 -2.12 -0.43 -2.21
N TYR A 20 -2.91 -0.64 -3.24
CA TYR A 20 -3.14 -1.99 -3.75
C TYR A 20 -1.83 -2.62 -4.21
N HIS A 21 -1.06 -1.89 -5.00
CA HIS A 21 0.18 -2.45 -5.53
C HIS A 21 1.19 -2.72 -4.42
N SER A 22 1.24 -1.86 -3.41
CA SER A 22 2.16 -2.08 -2.30
C SER A 22 1.77 -3.32 -1.49
N LEU A 23 0.48 -3.52 -1.25
CA LEU A 23 0.03 -4.69 -0.52
C LEU A 23 0.24 -5.96 -1.32
N LYS A 24 -0.01 -5.89 -2.63
CA LYS A 24 0.19 -7.05 -3.47
C LYS A 24 1.67 -7.42 -3.57
N ALA A 25 2.53 -6.43 -3.69
CA ALA A 25 3.96 -6.69 -3.74
C ALA A 25 4.43 -7.35 -2.46
N GLY A 26 3.96 -6.87 -1.31
CA GLY A 26 4.32 -7.48 -0.04
C GLY A 26 3.91 -8.94 0.02
N HIS A 27 2.74 -9.25 -0.50
CA HIS A 27 2.27 -10.64 -0.55
C HIS A 27 3.20 -11.50 -1.41
N ASP A 28 3.56 -10.99 -2.58
CA ASP A 28 4.37 -11.76 -3.52
C ASP A 28 5.80 -11.94 -3.01
N TYR A 29 6.33 -10.92 -2.33
CA TYR A 29 7.73 -10.95 -1.90
C TYR A 29 7.99 -12.00 -0.82
N GLY A 30 6.96 -12.44 -0.11
CA GLY A 30 7.15 -13.55 0.82
C GLY A 30 7.71 -14.78 0.12
N GLN A 31 7.21 -15.07 -1.06
CA GLN A 31 7.73 -16.19 -1.84
C GLN A 31 9.15 -15.90 -2.33
N TYR A 32 9.41 -14.64 -2.71
CA TYR A 32 10.73 -14.29 -3.18
C TYR A 32 11.78 -14.47 -2.10
N VAL A 33 11.44 -14.11 -0.85
CA VAL A 33 12.34 -14.31 0.27
C VAL A 33 12.66 -15.80 0.41
N ARG A 34 11.64 -16.64 0.36
CA ARG A 34 11.85 -18.08 0.49
C ARG A 34 12.72 -18.63 -0.64
N ASP A 35 12.48 -18.13 -1.85
CA ASP A 35 13.28 -18.57 -2.98
C ASP A 35 14.75 -18.25 -2.78
N ALA A 36 15.02 -17.02 -2.30
CA ALA A 36 16.41 -16.61 -2.07
C ALA A 36 17.05 -17.41 -0.94
N GLU A 37 16.28 -17.66 0.12
CA GLU A 37 16.81 -18.46 1.23
C GLU A 37 17.11 -19.88 0.78
N ASN A 38 16.22 -20.46 0.01
CA ASN A 38 16.42 -21.82 -0.48
C ASN A 38 17.62 -21.92 -1.41
N ALA A 39 17.94 -20.82 -2.10
CA ALA A 39 19.10 -20.79 -2.98
C ALA A 39 20.38 -20.44 -2.23
N GLY A 40 20.31 -20.22 -0.92
CA GLY A 40 21.47 -19.84 -0.12
C GLY A 40 21.92 -18.42 -0.33
N GLN A 41 21.03 -17.56 -0.86
CA GLN A 41 21.37 -16.17 -1.16
C GLN A 41 20.84 -15.26 -0.06
N GLU A 42 21.56 -15.23 1.06
CA GLU A 42 21.05 -14.54 2.23
C GLU A 42 20.98 -13.04 2.07
N GLU A 43 21.92 -12.45 1.35
CA GLU A 43 21.87 -11.00 1.13
C GLU A 43 20.69 -10.62 0.27
N ILE A 44 20.36 -11.44 -0.70
CA ILE A 44 19.22 -11.19 -1.56
C ILE A 44 17.93 -11.35 -0.75
N ALA A 45 17.86 -12.36 0.10
CA ALA A 45 16.70 -12.54 0.96
C ALA A 45 16.50 -11.33 1.87
N ALA A 46 17.58 -10.80 2.42
CA ALA A 46 17.50 -9.62 3.27
C ALA A 46 17.01 -8.40 2.48
N PHE A 47 17.47 -8.28 1.24
CA PHE A 47 17.00 -7.20 0.38
C PHE A 47 15.49 -7.31 0.13
N PHE A 48 15.01 -8.51 -0.15
CA PHE A 48 13.58 -8.70 -0.38
C PHE A 48 12.77 -8.38 0.87
N ARG A 49 13.27 -8.74 2.06
CA ARG A 49 12.58 -8.40 3.29
C ARG A 49 12.51 -6.89 3.49
N GLN A 50 13.56 -6.19 3.13
CA GLN A 50 13.56 -4.74 3.22
C GLN A 50 12.53 -4.12 2.29
N VAL A 51 12.42 -4.64 1.06
CA VAL A 51 11.43 -4.13 0.12
C VAL A 51 10.03 -4.37 0.67
N MET A 52 9.78 -5.53 1.27
CA MET A 52 8.49 -5.80 1.88
C MET A 52 8.15 -4.79 2.95
N GLU A 53 9.12 -4.45 3.78
CA GLU A 53 8.88 -3.49 4.84
C GLU A 53 8.58 -2.12 4.27
N GLU A 54 9.30 -1.73 3.22
CA GLU A 54 9.05 -0.45 2.56
C GLU A 54 7.67 -0.40 1.95
N ASP A 55 7.24 -1.51 1.34
CA ASP A 55 5.90 -1.56 0.76
C ASP A 55 4.82 -1.49 1.83
N SER A 56 5.03 -2.14 2.96
CA SER A 56 4.09 -2.07 4.06
C SER A 56 3.95 -0.64 4.57
N ASN A 57 5.08 0.05 4.73
CA ASN A 57 5.05 1.44 5.18
C ASN A 57 4.34 2.32 4.16
N ARG A 58 4.57 2.07 2.89
CA ARG A 58 3.91 2.84 1.83
C ARG A 58 2.41 2.63 1.86
N ALA A 59 1.97 1.39 2.06
CA ALA A 59 0.54 1.11 2.14
C ALA A 59 -0.09 1.82 3.34
N HIS A 60 0.62 1.85 4.47
CA HIS A 60 0.14 2.58 5.64
C HIS A 60 -0.01 4.08 5.35
N ARG A 61 0.97 4.65 4.66
CA ARG A 61 0.90 6.07 4.32
C ARG A 61 -0.30 6.35 3.42
N CYS A 62 -0.53 5.48 2.45
CA CYS A 62 -1.68 5.64 1.58
C CYS A 62 -2.97 5.59 2.37
N HIS A 63 -3.05 4.67 3.32
CA HIS A 63 -4.25 4.53 4.14
C HIS A 63 -4.50 5.81 4.95
N GLU A 64 -3.44 6.39 5.52
CA GLU A 64 -3.59 7.61 6.29
C GLU A 64 -4.07 8.77 5.43
N PHE A 65 -3.51 8.91 4.23
CA PHE A 65 -3.96 9.96 3.32
C PHE A 65 -5.40 9.75 2.92
N LEU A 66 -5.79 8.51 2.66
CA LEU A 66 -7.17 8.22 2.28
C LEU A 66 -8.13 8.56 3.41
N ARG A 67 -7.74 8.31 4.66
CA ARG A 67 -8.57 8.71 5.79
C ARG A 67 -8.71 10.22 5.86
N GLN A 68 -7.62 10.95 5.63
CA GLN A 68 -7.67 12.39 5.65
C GLN A 68 -8.61 12.94 4.58
N LEU A 69 -8.66 12.27 3.45
CA LEU A 69 -9.55 12.68 2.37
C LEU A 69 -10.99 12.20 2.58
N GLY A 70 -11.20 11.38 3.59
CA GLY A 70 -12.51 10.83 3.85
C GLY A 70 -12.91 9.73 2.91
N GLY A 71 -11.96 9.20 2.19
CA GLY A 71 -12.29 8.28 1.12
C GLY A 71 -12.69 6.91 1.58
N THR A 72 -12.09 6.40 2.63
CA THR A 72 -12.42 5.06 3.06
C THR A 72 -13.02 5.01 4.43
N ASP A 73 -13.05 6.15 5.13
CA ASP A 73 -13.53 6.11 6.46
C ASP A 73 -14.64 6.99 6.63
N ASN A 74 -15.68 6.86 6.23
CA ASN A 74 -16.62 7.77 6.27
C ASN A 74 -17.32 7.84 7.44
N THR A 75 -17.07 7.51 8.30
CA THR A 75 -17.84 7.67 9.38
C THR A 75 -17.76 8.86 10.08
N SER A 76 -17.57 9.07 9.93
CA SER A 76 -17.54 9.86 10.55
C SER A 76 -17.48 10.68 10.84
N PRO A 77 -17.81 10.89 11.11
CA PRO A 77 -17.81 11.68 11.41
C PRO A 77 -17.29 12.26 11.94
N GLN A 78 -17.10 12.15 11.82
CA GLN A 78 -16.75 12.60 12.25
C GLN A 78 -16.14 12.88 12.49
N GLN A 79 -16.03 12.78 12.34
CA GLN A 79 -15.57 12.91 12.50
C GLN A 79 -15.10 13.46 12.65
N GLY A 80 -15.21 13.77 12.75
CA GLY A 80 -14.93 14.13 12.76
C GLY A 80 -14.57 14.53 13.06
N SER A 81 -14.53 14.57 13.29
CA SER A 81 -14.27 14.74 13.50
C SER A 81 -13.88 14.87 13.70
N ARG A 82 -13.83 15.05 13.74
CA ARG A 82 -13.47 15.06 13.75
C ARG A 82 -13.25 15.41 14.16
#